data_3fa9155b81dfba6e8578e84ffbf642a7
#
_entry.id   3fa9155b81dfba6e8578e84ffbf642a7
#
_cell.length_a   1.000
_cell.length_b   1.000
_cell.length_c   1.000
_cell.angle_alpha   90.00
_cell.angle_beta   90.00
_cell.angle_gamma   90.00
#
_symmetry.space_group_name_H-M   'P 1'
#
loop_
_entity.id
_entity.type
_entity.pdbx_description
1 polymer ?
#
loop_
_entity_poly.entity_id
_entity_poly.type
_entity_poly.pdbx_seq_one_letter_code
_entity_poly.pdbx_strand_id
1 'polypeptide(L)'
;MEHTKDREDVVMKKKEDKKLNDCYEELFKKVVDLQLKYPSQMIAGTMMAQALRIYKSTLKDDDFKSMIETIVESESKIQPYDKPTLN
;
A
#
# COMPACT_ATOMS: atom_id res chain seq x y z
N MET A 1 23.92 -11.12 23.98
CA MET A 1 23.32 -11.91 22.92
C MET A 1 22.04 -11.29 22.37
N GLU A 2 21.15 -10.89 23.23
CA GLU A 2 19.92 -10.26 22.80
C GLU A 2 20.17 -8.95 22.07
N HIS A 3 21.19 -8.20 22.49
CA HIS A 3 21.50 -6.92 21.87
C HIS A 3 21.92 -7.02 20.41
N THR A 4 22.64 -8.09 20.04
CA THR A 4 23.06 -8.29 18.66
C THR A 4 21.83 -8.59 17.78
N LYS A 5 20.94 -9.43 18.27
CA LYS A 5 19.72 -9.78 17.55
C LYS A 5 18.83 -8.57 17.37
N ASP A 6 18.69 -7.75 18.41
CA ASP A 6 17.88 -6.53 18.35
C ASP A 6 18.42 -5.55 17.32
N ARG A 7 19.75 -5.42 17.21
CA ARG A 7 20.36 -4.56 16.20
C ARG A 7 20.05 -5.03 14.80
N GLU A 8 20.15 -6.33 14.56
CA GLU A 8 19.85 -6.90 13.24
C GLU A 8 18.40 -6.64 12.85
N ASP A 9 17.48 -6.84 13.78
CA ASP A 9 16.07 -6.60 13.56
C ASP A 9 15.81 -5.12 13.22
N VAL A 10 16.44 -4.20 13.93
CA VAL A 10 16.29 -2.77 13.69
C VAL A 10 16.81 -2.38 12.31
N VAL A 11 17.98 -2.90 11.92
CA VAL A 11 18.57 -2.61 10.61
C VAL A 11 17.69 -3.15 9.49
N MET A 12 17.18 -4.36 9.63
CA MET A 12 16.30 -4.95 8.63
C MET A 12 15.00 -4.16 8.50
N LYS A 13 14.44 -3.74 9.62
CA LYS A 13 13.21 -2.95 9.61
C LYS A 13 13.40 -1.61 8.89
N LYS A 14 14.53 -0.95 9.11
CA LYS A 14 14.82 0.31 8.42
C LYS A 14 14.94 0.12 6.92
N LYS A 15 15.55 -0.97 6.48
CA LYS A 15 15.65 -1.29 5.05
C LYS A 15 14.28 -1.55 4.43
N GLU A 16 13.43 -2.28 5.15
CA GLU A 16 12.08 -2.56 4.69
C GLU A 16 11.23 -1.30 4.63
N ASP A 17 11.36 -0.43 5.62
CA ASP A 17 10.65 0.84 5.65
C ASP A 17 11.07 1.72 4.47
N LYS A 18 12.37 1.73 4.14
CA LYS A 18 12.85 2.48 2.98
C LYS A 18 12.26 1.93 1.69
N LYS A 19 12.25 0.62 1.54
CA LYS A 19 11.66 -0.01 0.34
C LYS A 19 10.18 0.32 0.23
N LEU A 20 9.47 0.29 1.34
CA LEU A 20 8.05 0.62 1.36
C LEU A 20 7.82 2.05 0.91
N ASN A 21 8.60 2.98 1.44
CA ASN A 21 8.50 4.39 1.07
C ASN A 21 8.83 4.61 -0.40
N ASP A 22 9.88 3.95 -0.90
CA ASP A 22 10.27 4.06 -2.30
C ASP A 22 9.16 3.51 -3.21
N CYS A 23 8.58 2.38 -2.84
CA CYS A 23 7.47 1.78 -3.59
C CYS A 23 6.26 2.72 -3.60
N TYR A 24 5.93 3.29 -2.45
CA TYR A 24 4.82 4.24 -2.34
C TYR A 24 5.05 5.44 -3.28
N GLU A 25 6.24 6.01 -3.24
CA GLU A 25 6.56 7.17 -4.06
C GLU A 25 6.49 6.86 -5.55
N GLU A 26 7.01 5.72 -5.96
CA GLU A 26 6.96 5.33 -7.36
C GLU A 26 5.53 5.15 -7.84
N LEU A 27 4.69 4.48 -7.05
CA LEU A 27 3.28 4.31 -7.38
C LEU A 27 2.57 5.66 -7.40
N PHE A 28 2.84 6.52 -6.43
CA PHE A 28 2.21 7.83 -6.36
C PHE A 28 2.54 8.68 -7.58
N LYS A 29 3.80 8.69 -8.00
CA LYS A 29 4.21 9.42 -9.20
C LYS A 29 3.45 8.92 -10.43
N LYS A 30 3.28 7.61 -10.54
CA LYS A 30 2.52 7.03 -11.65
C LYS A 30 1.06 7.44 -11.59
N VAL A 31 0.47 7.45 -10.41
CA VAL A 31 -0.91 7.90 -10.23
C VAL A 31 -1.07 9.35 -10.67
N VAL A 32 -0.15 10.21 -10.26
CA VAL A 32 -0.19 11.63 -10.66
C VAL A 32 -0.13 11.77 -12.18
N ASP A 33 0.76 11.02 -12.83
CA ASP A 33 0.85 11.04 -14.29
C ASP A 33 -0.45 10.58 -14.96
N LEU A 34 -1.06 9.54 -14.40
CA LEU A 34 -2.30 8.99 -14.96
C LEU A 34 -3.48 9.96 -14.83
N GLN A 35 -3.46 10.85 -13.85
CA GLN A 35 -4.50 11.86 -13.68
C GLN A 35 -4.63 12.80 -14.87
N LEU A 36 -3.58 12.92 -15.67
CA LEU A 36 -3.64 13.72 -16.89
C LEU A 36 -4.52 13.09 -17.96
N LYS A 37 -4.79 11.78 -17.84
CA LYS A 37 -5.53 11.00 -18.83
C LYS A 37 -6.85 10.44 -18.33
N TYR A 38 -6.94 10.14 -17.04
CA TYR A 38 -8.07 9.39 -16.49
C TYR A 38 -8.61 10.05 -15.23
N PRO A 39 -9.92 9.95 -14.98
CA PRO A 39 -10.51 10.45 -13.74
C PRO A 39 -9.94 9.73 -12.52
N SER A 40 -9.86 10.45 -11.41
CA SER A 40 -9.29 9.91 -10.16
C SER A 40 -9.99 8.64 -9.69
N GLN A 41 -11.32 8.60 -9.78
CA GLN A 41 -12.06 7.42 -9.35
C GLN A 41 -11.81 6.20 -10.22
N MET A 42 -11.59 6.41 -11.51
CA MET A 42 -11.23 5.32 -12.42
C MET A 42 -9.85 4.75 -12.05
N ILE A 43 -8.90 5.63 -11.76
CA ILE A 43 -7.57 5.22 -11.32
C ILE A 43 -7.67 4.43 -10.02
N ALA A 44 -8.42 4.97 -9.04
CA ALA A 44 -8.57 4.31 -7.75
C ALA A 44 -9.20 2.93 -7.87
N GLY A 45 -10.27 2.82 -8.64
CA GLY A 45 -10.94 1.53 -8.85
C GLY A 45 -10.05 0.52 -9.55
N THR A 46 -9.30 0.96 -10.54
CA THR A 46 -8.37 0.10 -11.27
C THR A 46 -7.24 -0.37 -10.36
N MET A 47 -6.68 0.52 -9.56
CA MET A 47 -5.64 0.17 -8.60
C MET A 47 -6.15 -0.84 -7.58
N MET A 48 -7.36 -0.64 -7.07
CA MET A 48 -7.95 -1.56 -6.11
C MET A 48 -8.12 -2.94 -6.72
N ALA A 49 -8.63 -3.01 -7.95
CA ALA A 49 -8.83 -4.28 -8.63
C ALA A 49 -7.50 -5.02 -8.81
N GLN A 50 -6.46 -4.32 -9.22
CA GLN A 50 -5.14 -4.93 -9.40
C GLN A 50 -4.54 -5.36 -8.07
N ALA A 51 -4.67 -4.54 -7.03
CA ALA A 51 -4.18 -4.88 -5.71
C ALA A 51 -4.83 -6.16 -5.19
N LEU A 52 -6.14 -6.27 -5.34
CA LEU A 52 -6.87 -7.46 -4.91
C LEU A 52 -6.44 -8.71 -5.67
N ARG A 53 -6.15 -8.57 -6.95
CA ARG A 53 -5.66 -9.69 -7.75
C ARG A 53 -4.28 -10.14 -7.31
N ILE A 54 -3.42 -9.22 -6.96
CA ILE A 54 -2.10 -9.55 -6.42
C ILE A 54 -2.25 -10.34 -5.11
N TYR A 55 -3.08 -9.85 -4.21
CA TYR A 55 -3.32 -10.55 -2.94
C TYR A 55 -3.91 -11.94 -3.19
N LYS A 56 -4.89 -12.04 -4.09
CA LYS A 56 -5.51 -13.33 -4.40
C LYS A 56 -4.51 -14.32 -4.97
N SER A 57 -3.53 -13.84 -5.71
CA SER A 57 -2.49 -14.68 -6.32
C SER A 57 -1.41 -15.12 -5.33
N THR A 58 -1.21 -14.36 -4.25
CA THR A 58 -0.09 -14.58 -3.33
C THR A 58 -0.49 -15.08 -1.95
N LEU A 59 -1.75 -14.90 -1.56
CA LEU A 59 -2.24 -15.31 -0.24
C LEU A 59 -3.11 -16.54 -0.33
N LYS A 60 -3.11 -17.32 0.76
CA LYS A 60 -4.08 -18.41 0.91
C LYS A 60 -5.47 -17.81 1.12
N ASP A 61 -6.51 -18.59 0.85
CA ASP A 61 -7.89 -18.10 0.92
C ASP A 61 -8.23 -17.47 2.27
N ASP A 62 -7.82 -18.10 3.38
CA ASP A 62 -8.09 -17.57 4.71
C ASP A 62 -7.36 -16.24 4.94
N ASP A 63 -6.13 -16.15 4.48
CA ASP A 63 -5.32 -14.92 4.62
C ASP A 63 -5.89 -13.80 3.75
N PHE A 64 -6.36 -14.14 2.56
CA PHE A 64 -7.00 -13.17 1.69
C PHE A 64 -8.25 -12.60 2.34
N LYS A 65 -9.08 -13.47 2.92
CA LYS A 65 -10.30 -13.05 3.63
C LYS A 65 -9.96 -12.13 4.80
N SER A 66 -8.94 -12.51 5.58
CA SER A 66 -8.48 -11.68 6.70
C SER A 66 -7.99 -10.31 6.23
N MET A 67 -7.32 -10.28 5.08
CA MET A 67 -6.83 -9.01 4.50
C MET A 67 -8.01 -8.10 4.15
N ILE A 68 -9.04 -8.64 3.51
CA ILE A 68 -10.24 -7.86 3.16
C ILE A 68 -10.91 -7.32 4.43
N GLU A 69 -11.05 -8.14 5.45
CA GLU A 69 -11.65 -7.73 6.71
C GLU A 69 -10.84 -6.61 7.37
N THR A 70 -9.51 -6.73 7.36
CA THR A 70 -8.63 -5.70 7.91
C THR A 70 -8.78 -4.38 7.18
N ILE A 71 -8.87 -4.44 5.85
CA ILE A 71 -9.06 -3.23 5.03
C ILE A 71 -10.39 -2.55 5.41
N VAL A 72 -11.46 -3.31 5.53
CA VAL A 72 -12.77 -2.76 5.89
C VAL A 72 -12.73 -2.16 7.29
N GLU A 73 -12.10 -2.84 8.25
CA GLU A 73 -11.99 -2.35 9.61
C GLU A 73 -11.15 -1.08 9.74
N SER A 74 -10.25 -0.85 8.80
CA SER A 74 -9.38 0.34 8.83
C SER A 74 -10.02 1.57 8.19
N GLU A 75 -11.26 1.48 7.77
CA GLU A 75 -11.97 2.57 7.08
C GLU A 75 -11.83 3.91 7.80
N SER A 76 -12.05 3.92 9.11
CA SER A 76 -12.01 5.16 9.90
C SER A 76 -10.61 5.76 10.03
N LYS A 77 -9.58 4.99 9.71
CA LYS A 77 -8.19 5.43 9.81
C LYS A 77 -7.64 5.96 8.50
N ILE A 78 -8.37 5.78 7.41
CA ILE A 78 -7.93 6.24 6.10
C ILE A 78 -8.11 7.75 6.02
N GLN A 79 -7.03 8.45 5.68
CA GLN A 79 -7.05 9.90 5.57
C GLN A 79 -6.98 10.31 4.10
N PRO A 80 -7.76 11.31 3.69
CA PRO A 80 -7.62 11.83 2.33
C PRO A 80 -6.31 12.59 2.20
N TYR A 81 -5.89 12.86 0.99
CA TYR A 81 -4.74 13.74 0.76
C TYR A 81 -5.08 15.14 1.23
N ASP A 82 -4.12 15.81 1.86
CA ASP A 82 -4.31 17.16 2.36
C ASP A 82 -4.59 18.17 1.25
N LYS A 83 -4.00 17.95 0.10
CA LYS A 83 -4.21 18.81 -1.06
C LYS A 83 -4.96 18.04 -2.12
N PRO A 84 -5.88 18.71 -2.84
CA PRO A 84 -6.68 18.04 -3.87
C PRO A 84 -5.89 17.74 -5.13
N THR A 85 -4.75 17.07 -4.98
CA THR A 85 -3.93 16.70 -6.12
C THR A 85 -4.53 15.59 -6.94
N LEU A 86 -5.50 14.86 -6.36
CA LEU A 86 -6.18 13.76 -7.01
C LEU A 86 -7.62 14.12 -7.41
N ASN A 87 -7.90 15.37 -7.59
CA ASN A 87 -9.24 15.77 -8.03
C ASN A 87 -9.34 15.79 -9.56
#